data_67d86b38370023fc448a3a9398314a24
#
_entry.id   67d86b38370023fc448a3a9398314a24
#
_cell.length_a   1.000
_cell.length_b   1.000
_cell.length_c   1.000
_cell.angle_alpha   90.00
_cell.angle_beta   90.00
_cell.angle_gamma   90.00
#
_symmetry.space_group_name_H-M   'P 1'
#
loop_
_entity.id
_entity.type
_entity.pdbx_description
1 polymer ?
#
loop_
_entity_poly.entity_id
_entity_poly.type
_entity_poly.pdbx_seq_one_letter_code
_entity_poly.pdbx_strand_id
1 'polypeptide(L)'
;MPPQDHNAKPMLEVRNVTKFFGDLAALKEVSLGIRCGESALLYGPNGAGKTTLFRMLASLARPSSGEVLFNGKNIERDGTGAKAAIGFVSHATFLYGELTVRENLKFFGRLFGLSQLEKKIDGALEMFDMTSRQDVFARDLSRGLQQRASLARAFLHDPDFVILDEPFTGLDHQSVKKLEDLLRRLPDQGKALLFSTHDFEQGAALAKRLIALKAGRVRYNGPLDIAPFENLGIVRSNRQEING
;
A
#
# COMPACT_ATOMS: atom_id res chain seq x y z
N MET A 1 5.95 -6.96 24.28
CA MET A 1 6.16 -6.04 23.16
C MET A 1 7.36 -5.18 23.49
N PRO A 2 8.40 -5.08 22.65
CA PRO A 2 9.44 -4.07 22.90
C PRO A 2 8.79 -2.68 22.78
N PRO A 3 9.23 -1.70 23.61
CA PRO A 3 8.75 -0.34 23.54
C PRO A 3 9.04 0.22 22.14
N GLN A 4 8.04 0.81 21.50
CA GLN A 4 8.26 1.55 20.24
C GLN A 4 9.14 2.75 20.59
N ASP A 5 10.38 2.71 20.14
CA ASP A 5 11.31 3.82 20.28
C ASP A 5 10.80 4.99 19.42
N HIS A 6 10.14 5.96 20.07
CA HIS A 6 9.59 7.15 19.41
C HIS A 6 10.66 8.01 18.72
N ASN A 7 11.95 7.67 18.92
CA ASN A 7 13.10 8.39 18.36
C ASN A 7 13.69 7.70 17.10
N ALA A 8 13.18 6.53 16.69
CA ALA A 8 13.67 5.87 15.48
C ALA A 8 13.29 6.67 14.23
N LYS A 9 14.28 6.92 13.37
CA LYS A 9 14.05 7.58 12.07
C LYS A 9 13.00 6.82 11.27
N PRO A 10 12.05 7.53 10.63
CA PRO A 10 11.07 6.88 9.77
C PRO A 10 11.75 6.23 8.57
N MET A 11 11.26 5.05 8.15
CA MET A 11 11.67 4.41 6.91
C MET A 11 11.25 5.27 5.70
N LEU A 12 10.04 5.81 5.74
CA LEU A 12 9.54 6.76 4.75
C LEU A 12 9.11 8.04 5.44
N GLU A 13 9.52 9.18 4.89
CA GLU A 13 9.19 10.51 5.40
C GLU A 13 8.70 11.42 4.27
N VAL A 14 7.57 12.08 4.51
CA VAL A 14 6.99 13.09 3.63
C VAL A 14 7.15 14.44 4.32
N ARG A 15 7.82 15.36 3.67
CA ARG A 15 8.12 16.70 4.23
C ARG A 15 7.44 17.79 3.40
N ASN A 16 6.41 18.37 3.96
CA ASN A 16 5.68 19.52 3.45
C ASN A 16 5.30 19.41 1.94
N VAL A 17 4.82 18.23 1.56
CA VAL A 17 4.54 17.90 0.17
C VAL A 17 3.25 18.55 -0.30
N THR A 18 3.33 19.27 -1.43
CA THR A 18 2.18 19.79 -2.18
C THR A 18 2.20 19.22 -3.59
N LYS A 19 1.02 18.90 -4.13
CA LYS A 19 0.85 18.42 -5.49
C LYS A 19 -0.27 19.15 -6.20
N PHE A 20 0.07 19.78 -7.31
CA PHE A 20 -0.87 20.41 -8.23
C PHE A 20 -1.08 19.56 -9.49
N PHE A 21 -2.30 19.57 -10.01
CA PHE A 21 -2.68 19.15 -11.37
C PHE A 21 -3.41 20.33 -12.01
N GLY A 22 -2.73 21.08 -12.88
CA GLY A 22 -3.20 22.41 -13.28
C GLY A 22 -3.39 23.29 -12.04
N ASP A 23 -4.56 23.91 -11.91
CA ASP A 23 -4.91 24.78 -10.78
C ASP A 23 -5.43 24.00 -9.55
N LEU A 24 -5.67 22.70 -9.69
CA LEU A 24 -6.18 21.87 -8.60
C LEU A 24 -5.05 21.39 -7.70
N ALA A 25 -5.05 21.83 -6.44
CA ALA A 25 -4.15 21.30 -5.41
C ALA A 25 -4.71 19.98 -4.84
N ALA A 26 -4.21 18.85 -5.35
CA ALA A 26 -4.60 17.51 -4.90
C ALA A 26 -4.03 17.16 -3.51
N LEU A 27 -2.84 17.70 -3.17
CA LEU A 27 -2.25 17.62 -1.83
C LEU A 27 -1.71 19.00 -1.43
N LYS A 28 -1.79 19.31 -0.13
CA LYS A 28 -1.47 20.63 0.42
C LYS A 28 -0.67 20.47 1.71
N GLU A 29 0.64 20.71 1.64
CA GLU A 29 1.55 20.75 2.80
C GLU A 29 1.48 19.48 3.66
N VAL A 30 1.43 18.31 3.01
CA VAL A 30 1.36 17.02 3.69
C VAL A 30 2.72 16.68 4.29
N SER A 31 2.72 16.38 5.60
CA SER A 31 3.88 15.86 6.32
C SER A 31 3.48 14.65 7.15
N LEU A 32 4.20 13.55 6.99
CA LEU A 32 4.03 12.30 7.75
C LEU A 32 5.29 11.45 7.63
N GLY A 33 5.45 10.50 8.54
CA GLY A 33 6.49 9.47 8.47
C GLY A 33 5.89 8.09 8.73
N ILE A 34 6.44 7.06 8.14
CA ILE A 34 6.11 5.64 8.38
C ILE A 34 7.38 4.93 8.85
N ARG A 35 7.28 4.14 9.92
CA ARG A 35 8.41 3.43 10.52
C ARG A 35 8.42 1.96 10.10
N CYS A 36 9.57 1.32 10.26
CA CYS A 36 9.66 -0.15 10.17
C CYS A 36 8.70 -0.80 11.18
N GLY A 37 8.06 -1.91 10.80
CA GLY A 37 7.12 -2.62 11.67
C GLY A 37 5.82 -1.86 11.94
N GLU A 38 5.52 -0.80 11.19
CA GLU A 38 4.30 -0.01 11.35
C GLU A 38 3.25 -0.40 10.33
N SER A 39 1.99 -0.52 10.79
CA SER A 39 0.81 -0.65 9.94
C SER A 39 -0.07 0.59 10.10
N ALA A 40 -0.30 1.31 9.00
CA ALA A 40 -1.10 2.54 8.97
C ALA A 40 -2.21 2.47 7.93
N LEU A 41 -3.41 2.88 8.34
CA LEU A 41 -4.56 3.08 7.46
C LEU A 41 -4.60 4.53 6.98
N LEU A 42 -4.52 4.74 5.66
CA LEU A 42 -4.82 6.02 5.04
C LEU A 42 -6.31 6.07 4.71
N TYR A 43 -7.06 6.90 5.42
CA TYR A 43 -8.50 6.99 5.28
C TYR A 43 -8.94 8.39 4.87
N GLY A 44 -10.04 8.48 4.14
CA GLY A 44 -10.63 9.76 3.72
C GLY A 44 -11.58 9.57 2.54
N PRO A 45 -12.45 10.57 2.26
CA PRO A 45 -13.41 10.50 1.18
C PRO A 45 -12.75 10.39 -0.20
N ASN A 46 -13.54 10.04 -1.21
CA ASN A 46 -13.09 10.09 -2.60
C ASN A 46 -12.63 11.50 -2.95
N GLY A 47 -11.54 11.62 -3.72
CA GLY A 47 -10.94 12.91 -4.04
C GLY A 47 -10.11 13.55 -2.91
N ALA A 48 -9.95 12.91 -1.74
CA ALA A 48 -9.14 13.44 -0.65
C ALA A 48 -7.65 13.55 -0.97
N GLY A 49 -7.15 12.86 -2.01
CA GLY A 49 -5.75 12.84 -2.41
C GLY A 49 -5.01 11.53 -2.09
N LYS A 50 -5.71 10.48 -1.61
CA LYS A 50 -5.09 9.19 -1.20
C LYS A 50 -4.22 8.58 -2.29
N THR A 51 -4.81 8.31 -3.46
CA THR A 51 -4.09 7.73 -4.62
C THR A 51 -2.94 8.62 -5.09
N THR A 52 -3.10 9.95 -5.03
CA THR A 52 -2.02 10.90 -5.37
C THR A 52 -0.86 10.76 -4.39
N LEU A 53 -1.14 10.68 -3.09
CA LEU A 53 -0.13 10.45 -2.07
C LEU A 53 0.58 9.11 -2.31
N PHE A 54 -0.15 8.02 -2.45
CA PHE A 54 0.43 6.69 -2.72
C PHE A 54 1.34 6.67 -3.95
N ARG A 55 0.91 7.30 -5.05
CA ARG A 55 1.74 7.37 -6.27
C ARG A 55 3.05 8.13 -6.05
N MET A 56 3.06 9.16 -5.21
CA MET A 56 4.31 9.85 -4.85
C MET A 56 5.20 8.99 -3.95
N LEU A 57 4.62 8.31 -2.95
CA LEU A 57 5.36 7.40 -2.09
C LEU A 57 5.96 6.22 -2.86
N ALA A 58 5.28 5.76 -3.91
CA ALA A 58 5.77 4.73 -4.84
C ALA A 58 6.72 5.29 -5.94
N SER A 59 7.12 6.58 -5.85
CA SER A 59 7.95 7.25 -6.87
C SER A 59 7.37 7.24 -8.29
N LEU A 60 6.03 7.18 -8.41
CA LEU A 60 5.30 7.24 -9.69
C LEU A 60 4.78 8.65 -10.02
N ALA A 61 4.86 9.58 -9.09
CA ALA A 61 4.52 10.97 -9.30
C ALA A 61 5.47 11.84 -8.47
N ARG A 62 5.86 12.99 -9.02
CA ARG A 62 6.71 13.95 -8.32
C ARG A 62 5.86 14.96 -7.57
N PRO A 63 6.23 15.38 -6.37
CA PRO A 63 5.62 16.52 -5.70
C PRO A 63 5.85 17.82 -6.50
N SER A 64 4.95 18.78 -6.36
CA SER A 64 5.14 20.14 -6.91
C SER A 64 6.05 20.98 -5.99
N SER A 65 6.01 20.71 -4.67
CA SER A 65 6.92 21.24 -3.67
C SER A 65 7.04 20.26 -2.49
N GLY A 66 8.07 20.44 -1.66
CA GLY A 66 8.42 19.49 -0.60
C GLY A 66 9.20 18.29 -1.13
N GLU A 67 9.37 17.28 -0.30
CA GLU A 67 10.16 16.09 -0.66
C GLU A 67 9.63 14.82 0.02
N VAL A 68 9.90 13.69 -0.61
CA VAL A 68 9.69 12.35 -0.04
C VAL A 68 11.05 11.68 0.14
N LEU A 69 11.31 11.20 1.36
CA LEU A 69 12.54 10.51 1.69
C LEU A 69 12.25 9.04 2.01
N PHE A 70 13.10 8.15 1.53
CA PHE A 70 13.12 6.74 1.91
C PHE A 70 14.49 6.42 2.53
N ASN A 71 14.48 5.92 3.77
CA ASN A 71 15.71 5.72 4.56
C ASN A 71 16.62 6.97 4.59
N GLY A 72 16.01 8.16 4.68
CA GLY A 72 16.70 9.45 4.72
C GLY A 72 17.20 9.97 3.38
N LYS A 73 17.02 9.26 2.27
CA LYS A 73 17.39 9.67 0.92
C LYS A 73 16.17 10.11 0.12
N ASN A 74 16.31 11.18 -0.66
CA ASN A 74 15.24 11.66 -1.51
C ASN A 74 14.91 10.62 -2.59
N ILE A 75 13.64 10.17 -2.61
CA ILE A 75 13.17 9.05 -3.46
C ILE A 75 13.30 9.34 -4.96
N GLU A 76 13.29 10.61 -5.38
CA GLU A 76 13.46 11.01 -6.78
C GLU A 76 14.92 10.97 -7.21
N ARG A 77 15.84 11.25 -6.27
CA ARG A 77 17.29 11.33 -6.53
C ARG A 77 18.01 10.01 -6.30
N ASP A 78 17.47 9.16 -5.43
CA ASP A 78 18.07 7.85 -5.08
C ASP A 78 18.00 6.81 -6.23
N GLY A 79 17.35 7.16 -7.34
CA GLY A 79 17.26 6.28 -8.52
C GLY A 79 16.44 5.02 -8.27
N THR A 80 17.11 3.84 -8.24
CA THR A 80 16.46 2.53 -8.15
C THR A 80 16.34 1.99 -6.72
N GLY A 81 17.12 2.49 -5.76
CA GLY A 81 17.20 1.92 -4.41
C GLY A 81 15.87 1.89 -3.67
N ALA A 82 15.20 3.06 -3.56
CA ALA A 82 13.89 3.14 -2.91
C ALA A 82 12.82 2.30 -3.65
N LYS A 83 12.84 2.31 -5.00
CA LYS A 83 11.86 1.57 -5.81
C LYS A 83 11.96 0.07 -5.61
N ALA A 84 13.18 -0.44 -5.43
CA ALA A 84 13.43 -1.87 -5.19
C ALA A 84 12.95 -2.34 -3.82
N ALA A 85 12.72 -1.42 -2.87
CA ALA A 85 12.25 -1.75 -1.52
C ALA A 85 10.73 -1.53 -1.33
N ILE A 86 10.03 -1.01 -2.35
CA ILE A 86 8.61 -0.65 -2.26
C ILE A 86 7.75 -1.57 -3.11
N GLY A 87 6.82 -2.29 -2.48
CA GLY A 87 5.72 -3.00 -3.15
C GLY A 87 4.51 -2.08 -3.28
N PHE A 88 3.98 -1.91 -4.50
CA PHE A 88 2.86 -1.03 -4.75
C PHE A 88 1.74 -1.72 -5.52
N VAL A 89 0.52 -1.63 -5.00
CA VAL A 89 -0.74 -2.05 -5.65
C VAL A 89 -1.69 -0.86 -5.67
N SER A 90 -2.37 -0.67 -6.79
CA SER A 90 -3.42 0.32 -6.95
C SER A 90 -4.51 -0.19 -7.90
N HIS A 91 -5.51 0.64 -8.18
CA HIS A 91 -6.53 0.31 -9.19
C HIS A 91 -5.95 -0.03 -10.57
N ALA A 92 -4.80 0.57 -10.95
CA ALA A 92 -4.03 0.16 -12.11
C ALA A 92 -3.17 -1.03 -11.72
N THR A 93 -3.34 -2.16 -12.39
CA THR A 93 -2.63 -3.42 -12.05
C THR A 93 -1.14 -3.38 -12.37
N PHE A 94 -0.74 -2.49 -13.29
CA PHE A 94 0.61 -2.43 -13.87
C PHE A 94 1.04 -3.75 -14.53
N LEU A 95 0.09 -4.57 -14.93
CA LEU A 95 0.36 -5.77 -15.72
C LEU A 95 0.33 -5.44 -17.20
N TYR A 96 1.24 -6.05 -17.95
CA TYR A 96 1.23 -6.01 -19.40
C TYR A 96 0.20 -7.03 -19.90
N GLY A 97 -0.86 -6.56 -20.55
CA GLY A 97 -1.98 -7.39 -21.01
C GLY A 97 -1.58 -8.50 -21.99
N GLU A 98 -0.58 -8.23 -22.82
CA GLU A 98 -0.04 -9.14 -23.85
C GLU A 98 0.92 -10.19 -23.28
N LEU A 99 1.23 -10.14 -21.99
CA LEU A 99 2.04 -11.13 -21.31
C LEU A 99 1.16 -12.00 -20.41
N THR A 100 1.53 -13.27 -20.26
CA THR A 100 0.92 -14.15 -19.27
C THR A 100 1.25 -13.68 -17.85
N VAL A 101 0.59 -14.22 -16.84
CA VAL A 101 0.89 -13.91 -15.43
C VAL A 101 2.35 -14.21 -15.12
N ARG A 102 2.85 -15.41 -15.48
CA ARG A 102 4.25 -15.80 -15.27
C ARG A 102 5.23 -14.89 -15.99
N GLU A 103 4.95 -14.53 -17.23
CA GLU A 103 5.79 -13.61 -18.00
C GLU A 103 5.83 -12.21 -17.42
N ASN A 104 4.69 -11.69 -16.89
CA ASN A 104 4.66 -10.44 -16.13
C ASN A 104 5.58 -10.52 -14.91
N LEU A 105 5.46 -11.56 -14.08
CA LEU A 105 6.31 -11.74 -12.91
C LEU A 105 7.79 -11.85 -13.31
N LYS A 106 8.09 -12.58 -14.38
CA LYS A 106 9.45 -12.72 -14.92
C LYS A 106 10.02 -11.38 -15.40
N PHE A 107 9.22 -10.57 -16.07
CA PHE A 107 9.60 -9.22 -16.51
C PHE A 107 9.97 -8.35 -15.31
N PHE A 108 9.08 -8.23 -14.31
CA PHE A 108 9.35 -7.41 -13.14
C PHE A 108 10.50 -7.96 -12.29
N GLY A 109 10.59 -9.28 -12.14
CA GLY A 109 11.68 -9.90 -11.40
C GLY A 109 13.06 -9.64 -12.02
N ARG A 110 13.15 -9.62 -13.36
CA ARG A 110 14.37 -9.20 -14.07
C ARG A 110 14.66 -7.72 -13.88
N LEU A 111 13.62 -6.87 -13.95
CA LEU A 111 13.76 -5.43 -13.73
C LEU A 111 14.29 -5.10 -12.32
N PHE A 112 13.87 -5.88 -11.31
CA PHE A 112 14.38 -5.79 -9.94
C PHE A 112 15.73 -6.50 -9.72
N GLY A 113 16.28 -7.17 -10.74
CA GLY A 113 17.56 -7.91 -10.64
C GLY A 113 17.50 -9.09 -9.67
N LEU A 114 16.34 -9.77 -9.55
CA LEU A 114 16.15 -10.81 -8.55
C LEU A 114 16.97 -12.05 -8.87
N SER A 115 17.74 -12.53 -7.88
CA SER A 115 18.33 -13.86 -7.87
C SER A 115 17.25 -14.94 -7.61
N GLN A 116 17.50 -16.17 -8.04
CA GLN A 116 16.58 -17.30 -7.89
C GLN A 116 15.17 -17.00 -8.43
N LEU A 117 15.10 -16.32 -9.57
CA LEU A 117 13.88 -15.72 -10.11
C LEU A 117 12.73 -16.71 -10.22
N GLU A 118 12.93 -17.88 -10.82
CA GLU A 118 11.86 -18.87 -10.99
C GLU A 118 11.27 -19.32 -9.65
N LYS A 119 12.11 -19.56 -8.63
CA LYS A 119 11.66 -19.92 -7.28
C LYS A 119 10.81 -18.81 -6.65
N LYS A 120 11.21 -17.54 -6.84
CA LYS A 120 10.43 -16.38 -6.34
C LYS A 120 9.10 -16.23 -7.08
N ILE A 121 9.09 -16.48 -8.39
CA ILE A 121 7.85 -16.48 -9.19
C ILE A 121 6.90 -17.56 -8.67
N ASP A 122 7.38 -18.80 -8.51
CA ASP A 122 6.55 -19.90 -8.02
C ASP A 122 5.96 -19.58 -6.63
N GLY A 123 6.78 -19.05 -5.71
CA GLY A 123 6.31 -18.64 -4.40
C GLY A 123 5.27 -17.51 -4.45
N ALA A 124 5.44 -16.52 -5.33
CA ALA A 124 4.47 -15.44 -5.49
C ALA A 124 3.15 -15.94 -6.11
N LEU A 125 3.22 -16.86 -7.08
CA LEU A 125 2.05 -17.50 -7.67
C LEU A 125 1.27 -18.33 -6.65
N GLU A 126 1.96 -19.09 -5.81
CA GLU A 126 1.36 -19.89 -4.74
C GLU A 126 0.73 -19.00 -3.67
N MET A 127 1.43 -17.95 -3.21
CA MET A 127 0.95 -17.02 -2.19
C MET A 127 -0.41 -16.39 -2.54
N PHE A 128 -0.64 -16.10 -3.82
CA PHE A 128 -1.86 -15.44 -4.31
C PHE A 128 -2.79 -16.35 -5.13
N ASP A 129 -2.63 -17.67 -5.03
CA ASP A 129 -3.45 -18.70 -5.73
C ASP A 129 -3.50 -18.49 -7.26
N MET A 130 -2.38 -18.14 -7.86
CA MET A 130 -2.26 -17.88 -9.29
C MET A 130 -1.56 -18.99 -10.09
N THR A 131 -1.11 -20.07 -9.42
CA THR A 131 -0.37 -21.17 -10.05
C THR A 131 -1.13 -21.79 -11.22
N SER A 132 -2.44 -22.06 -11.07
CA SER A 132 -3.28 -22.61 -12.14
C SER A 132 -3.61 -21.62 -13.27
N ARG A 133 -3.27 -20.35 -13.11
CA ARG A 133 -3.53 -19.27 -14.06
C ARG A 133 -2.26 -18.62 -14.59
N GLN A 134 -1.11 -19.19 -14.30
CA GLN A 134 0.20 -18.61 -14.63
C GLN A 134 0.42 -18.38 -16.13
N ASP A 135 -0.17 -19.25 -16.97
CA ASP A 135 -0.01 -19.22 -18.42
C ASP A 135 -1.16 -18.46 -19.13
N VAL A 136 -2.09 -17.87 -18.36
CA VAL A 136 -3.18 -17.04 -18.90
C VAL A 136 -2.67 -15.62 -19.14
N PHE A 137 -3.01 -15.01 -20.27
CA PHE A 137 -2.69 -13.61 -20.54
C PHE A 137 -3.37 -12.68 -19.56
N ALA A 138 -2.67 -11.64 -19.10
CA ALA A 138 -3.19 -10.73 -18.09
C ALA A 138 -4.48 -10.01 -18.53
N ARG A 139 -4.66 -9.73 -19.84
CA ARG A 139 -5.89 -9.14 -20.39
C ARG A 139 -7.11 -10.06 -20.29
N ASP A 140 -6.90 -11.38 -20.26
CA ASP A 140 -7.98 -12.39 -20.27
C ASP A 140 -8.42 -12.77 -18.84
N LEU A 141 -7.78 -12.21 -17.82
CA LEU A 141 -8.12 -12.42 -16.43
C LEU A 141 -9.35 -11.61 -16.02
N SER A 142 -10.20 -12.19 -15.17
CA SER A 142 -11.22 -11.43 -14.45
C SER A 142 -10.57 -10.37 -13.54
N ARG A 143 -11.32 -9.33 -13.15
CA ARG A 143 -10.82 -8.26 -12.28
C ARG A 143 -10.20 -8.79 -10.97
N GLY A 144 -10.82 -9.77 -10.33
CA GLY A 144 -10.28 -10.39 -9.12
C GLY A 144 -8.97 -11.14 -9.35
N LEU A 145 -8.84 -11.85 -10.48
CA LEU A 145 -7.59 -12.52 -10.85
C LEU A 145 -6.51 -11.50 -11.23
N GLN A 146 -6.86 -10.41 -11.90
CA GLN A 146 -5.92 -9.30 -12.16
C GLN A 146 -5.42 -8.67 -10.86
N GLN A 147 -6.30 -8.53 -9.86
CA GLN A 147 -5.92 -8.02 -8.53
C GLN A 147 -4.94 -8.97 -7.83
N ARG A 148 -5.20 -10.30 -7.85
CA ARG A 148 -4.26 -11.30 -7.30
C ARG A 148 -2.91 -11.29 -8.02
N ALA A 149 -2.91 -11.21 -9.35
CA ALA A 149 -1.66 -11.11 -10.13
C ALA A 149 -0.89 -9.82 -9.82
N SER A 150 -1.60 -8.70 -9.61
CA SER A 150 -1.01 -7.43 -9.20
C SER A 150 -0.38 -7.51 -7.80
N LEU A 151 -1.04 -8.20 -6.86
CA LEU A 151 -0.49 -8.51 -5.55
C LEU A 151 0.76 -9.38 -5.68
N ALA A 152 0.70 -10.47 -6.45
CA ALA A 152 1.86 -11.34 -6.70
C ALA A 152 3.07 -10.56 -7.24
N ARG A 153 2.83 -9.64 -8.17
CA ARG A 153 3.87 -8.73 -8.70
C ARG A 153 4.44 -7.82 -7.62
N ALA A 154 3.60 -7.23 -6.78
CA ALA A 154 4.03 -6.28 -5.76
C ALA A 154 4.83 -6.94 -4.62
N PHE A 155 4.58 -8.22 -4.34
CA PHE A 155 5.29 -8.99 -3.31
C PHE A 155 6.46 -9.81 -3.84
N LEU A 156 6.65 -9.90 -5.17
CA LEU A 156 7.66 -10.73 -5.82
C LEU A 156 9.09 -10.49 -5.33
N HIS A 157 9.43 -9.24 -5.06
CA HIS A 157 10.77 -8.80 -4.65
C HIS A 157 10.94 -8.69 -3.14
N ASP A 158 9.96 -9.17 -2.35
CA ASP A 158 9.96 -9.14 -0.88
C ASP A 158 10.19 -7.74 -0.29
N PRO A 159 9.30 -6.77 -0.60
CA PRO A 159 9.50 -5.37 -0.27
C PRO A 159 9.56 -5.12 1.25
N ASP A 160 10.33 -4.10 1.66
CA ASP A 160 10.38 -3.61 3.04
C ASP A 160 9.19 -2.70 3.37
N PHE A 161 8.66 -2.01 2.36
CA PHE A 161 7.50 -1.13 2.47
C PHE A 161 6.42 -1.50 1.46
N VAL A 162 5.24 -1.81 1.97
CA VAL A 162 4.08 -2.20 1.16
C VAL A 162 3.04 -1.08 1.16
N ILE A 163 2.68 -0.62 -0.03
CA ILE A 163 1.67 0.41 -0.27
C ILE A 163 0.51 -0.21 -1.05
N LEU A 164 -0.70 -0.18 -0.49
CA LEU A 164 -1.87 -0.81 -1.11
C LEU A 164 -3.03 0.18 -1.19
N ASP A 165 -3.44 0.54 -2.40
CA ASP A 165 -4.60 1.38 -2.65
C ASP A 165 -5.81 0.51 -2.98
N GLU A 166 -6.74 0.36 -2.01
CA GLU A 166 -7.95 -0.46 -2.09
C GLU A 166 -7.69 -1.93 -2.48
N PRO A 167 -6.79 -2.66 -1.76
CA PRO A 167 -6.30 -3.97 -2.19
C PRO A 167 -7.36 -5.08 -2.19
N PHE A 168 -8.45 -4.90 -1.46
CA PHE A 168 -9.51 -5.91 -1.31
C PHE A 168 -10.55 -5.86 -2.42
N THR A 169 -10.54 -4.82 -3.24
CA THR A 169 -11.53 -4.62 -4.31
C THR A 169 -11.45 -5.73 -5.35
N GLY A 170 -12.60 -6.37 -5.59
CA GLY A 170 -12.74 -7.45 -6.59
C GLY A 170 -12.27 -8.83 -6.14
N LEU A 171 -11.75 -8.96 -4.91
CA LEU A 171 -11.39 -10.25 -4.34
C LEU A 171 -12.63 -10.96 -3.77
N ASP A 172 -12.66 -12.29 -3.88
CA ASP A 172 -13.62 -13.11 -3.15
C ASP A 172 -13.27 -13.19 -1.66
N HIS A 173 -14.23 -13.64 -0.86
CA HIS A 173 -14.10 -13.69 0.61
C HIS A 173 -12.86 -14.48 1.09
N GLN A 174 -12.55 -15.60 0.44
CA GLN A 174 -11.39 -16.42 0.81
C GLN A 174 -10.07 -15.68 0.53
N SER A 175 -9.98 -14.99 -0.60
CA SER A 175 -8.82 -14.19 -0.97
C SER A 175 -8.65 -12.97 -0.07
N VAL A 176 -9.76 -12.33 0.32
CA VAL A 176 -9.74 -11.24 1.30
C VAL A 176 -9.12 -11.72 2.60
N LYS A 177 -9.60 -12.84 3.16
CA LYS A 177 -9.09 -13.40 4.41
C LYS A 177 -7.60 -13.75 4.33
N LYS A 178 -7.15 -14.40 3.25
CA LYS A 178 -5.73 -14.71 3.03
C LYS A 178 -4.87 -13.43 2.98
N LEU A 179 -5.35 -12.41 2.27
CA LEU A 179 -4.64 -11.13 2.20
C LEU A 179 -4.57 -10.45 3.57
N GLU A 180 -5.67 -10.42 4.33
CA GLU A 180 -5.67 -9.89 5.71
C GLU A 180 -4.66 -10.61 6.60
N ASP A 181 -4.62 -11.94 6.55
CA ASP A 181 -3.67 -12.74 7.33
C ASP A 181 -2.22 -12.45 6.93
N LEU A 182 -1.95 -12.23 5.63
CA LEU A 182 -0.65 -11.80 5.16
C LEU A 182 -0.29 -10.41 5.70
N LEU A 183 -1.19 -9.42 5.55
CA LEU A 183 -0.95 -8.04 5.97
C LEU A 183 -0.72 -7.90 7.48
N ARG A 184 -1.41 -8.70 8.31
CA ARG A 184 -1.21 -8.73 9.77
C ARG A 184 0.21 -9.14 10.18
N ARG A 185 0.87 -10.00 9.39
CA ARG A 185 2.22 -10.52 9.68
C ARG A 185 3.33 -9.57 9.25
N LEU A 186 3.10 -8.68 8.31
CA LEU A 186 4.15 -7.80 7.77
C LEU A 186 4.84 -6.94 8.85
N PRO A 187 4.11 -6.28 9.77
CA PRO A 187 4.74 -5.50 10.83
C PRO A 187 5.63 -6.33 11.76
N ASP A 188 5.22 -7.56 12.07
CA ASP A 188 5.99 -8.47 12.94
C ASP A 188 7.30 -8.93 12.27
N GLN A 189 7.36 -8.88 10.94
CA GLN A 189 8.56 -9.13 10.13
C GLN A 189 9.44 -7.87 9.96
N GLY A 190 9.09 -6.76 10.62
CA GLY A 190 9.79 -5.49 10.48
C GLY A 190 9.42 -4.68 9.24
N LYS A 191 8.48 -5.17 8.41
CA LYS A 191 8.03 -4.48 7.20
C LYS A 191 7.03 -3.38 7.54
N ALA A 192 7.05 -2.30 6.77
CA ALA A 192 6.05 -1.24 6.90
C ALA A 192 4.87 -1.47 5.96
N LEU A 193 3.66 -1.15 6.41
CA LEU A 193 2.43 -1.26 5.64
C LEU A 193 1.67 0.07 5.69
N LEU A 194 1.34 0.61 4.53
CA LEU A 194 0.42 1.74 4.38
C LEU A 194 -0.64 1.36 3.34
N PHE A 195 -1.90 1.39 3.75
CA PHE A 195 -2.97 0.98 2.85
C PHE A 195 -4.22 1.85 3.00
N SER A 196 -5.08 1.82 1.98
CA SER A 196 -6.42 2.40 2.03
C SER A 196 -7.47 1.30 1.85
N THR A 197 -8.65 1.55 2.38
CA THR A 197 -9.87 0.79 2.11
C THR A 197 -11.08 1.69 2.31
N HIS A 198 -12.18 1.40 1.61
CA HIS A 198 -13.47 2.05 1.83
C HIS A 198 -14.21 1.46 3.03
N ASP A 199 -13.90 0.24 3.44
CA ASP A 199 -14.39 -0.39 4.66
C ASP A 199 -13.48 -0.01 5.83
N PHE A 200 -13.96 0.92 6.66
CA PHE A 200 -13.20 1.41 7.81
C PHE A 200 -12.95 0.31 8.84
N GLU A 201 -13.94 -0.53 9.13
CA GLU A 201 -13.82 -1.60 10.14
C GLU A 201 -12.79 -2.65 9.71
N GLN A 202 -12.78 -3.02 8.43
CA GLN A 202 -11.76 -3.89 7.86
C GLN A 202 -10.37 -3.25 8.00
N GLY A 203 -10.24 -1.97 7.65
CA GLY A 203 -8.99 -1.24 7.79
C GLY A 203 -8.52 -1.13 9.23
N ALA A 204 -9.42 -0.81 10.14
CA ALA A 204 -9.15 -0.68 11.57
C ALA A 204 -8.70 -1.99 12.22
N ALA A 205 -9.17 -3.14 11.70
CA ALA A 205 -8.74 -4.46 12.18
C ALA A 205 -7.29 -4.81 11.79
N LEU A 206 -6.70 -4.10 10.84
CA LEU A 206 -5.35 -4.38 10.29
C LEU A 206 -4.31 -3.32 10.68
N ALA A 207 -4.74 -2.10 11.02
CA ALA A 207 -3.86 -0.98 11.31
C ALA A 207 -3.88 -0.61 12.79
N LYS A 208 -2.72 -0.16 13.30
CA LYS A 208 -2.59 0.44 14.64
C LYS A 208 -2.61 1.97 14.59
N ARG A 209 -2.42 2.55 13.41
CA ARG A 209 -2.36 3.98 13.18
C ARG A 209 -3.33 4.41 12.08
N LEU A 210 -3.97 5.55 12.30
CA LEU A 210 -4.84 6.21 11.34
C LEU A 210 -4.17 7.48 10.81
N ILE A 211 -4.17 7.63 9.49
CA ILE A 211 -3.85 8.88 8.79
C ILE A 211 -5.11 9.31 8.06
N ALA A 212 -5.81 10.32 8.59
CA ALA A 212 -7.03 10.82 7.96
C ALA A 212 -6.71 11.98 7.02
N LEU A 213 -7.07 11.83 5.74
CA LEU A 213 -6.85 12.80 4.69
C LEU A 213 -8.20 13.41 4.23
N LYS A 214 -8.27 14.75 4.16
CA LYS A 214 -9.46 15.46 3.67
C LYS A 214 -9.04 16.70 2.90
N ALA A 215 -9.55 16.87 1.68
CA ALA A 215 -9.27 18.00 0.79
C ALA A 215 -7.75 18.27 0.62
N GLY A 216 -6.97 17.20 0.46
CA GLY A 216 -5.52 17.26 0.26
C GLY A 216 -4.69 17.52 1.51
N ARG A 217 -5.30 17.60 2.69
CA ARG A 217 -4.59 17.87 3.97
C ARG A 217 -4.76 16.71 4.95
N VAL A 218 -3.71 16.41 5.70
CA VAL A 218 -3.78 15.50 6.85
C VAL A 218 -4.56 16.18 7.97
N ARG A 219 -5.64 15.55 8.42
CA ARG A 219 -6.51 16.03 9.51
C ARG A 219 -6.23 15.31 10.82
N TYR A 220 -5.77 14.08 10.73
CA TYR A 220 -5.32 13.28 11.86
C TYR A 220 -4.16 12.39 11.45
N ASN A 221 -3.24 12.18 12.36
CA ASN A 221 -2.09 11.31 12.16
C ASN A 221 -1.62 10.80 13.52
N GLY A 222 -2.13 9.66 13.94
CA GLY A 222 -1.89 9.14 15.27
C GLY A 222 -2.46 7.74 15.50
N PRO A 223 -2.40 7.25 16.76
CA PRO A 223 -2.94 5.94 17.11
C PRO A 223 -4.43 5.83 16.75
N LEU A 224 -4.82 4.65 16.26
CA LEU A 224 -6.18 4.45 15.75
C LEU A 224 -7.20 4.34 16.89
N ASP A 225 -6.83 3.78 18.05
CA ASP A 225 -7.68 3.56 19.22
C ASP A 225 -8.19 4.85 19.87
N ILE A 226 -7.42 5.94 19.77
CA ILE A 226 -7.76 7.25 20.33
C ILE A 226 -8.12 8.31 19.26
N ALA A 227 -8.38 7.87 18.03
CA ALA A 227 -8.69 8.80 16.94
C ALA A 227 -10.06 9.49 17.18
N PRO A 228 -10.17 10.81 16.90
CA PRO A 228 -11.40 11.56 17.07
C PRO A 228 -12.39 11.30 15.93
N PHE A 229 -12.95 10.10 15.84
CA PHE A 229 -13.72 9.59 14.72
C PHE A 229 -14.87 10.51 14.29
N GLU A 230 -15.64 11.04 15.25
CA GLU A 230 -16.76 11.95 14.97
C GLU A 230 -16.30 13.22 14.26
N ASN A 231 -15.21 13.83 14.73
CA ASN A 231 -14.63 15.04 14.13
C ASN A 231 -14.05 14.78 12.74
N LEU A 232 -13.71 13.53 12.44
CA LEU A 232 -13.23 13.10 11.13
C LEU A 232 -14.35 12.70 10.18
N GLY A 233 -15.60 12.62 10.68
CA GLY A 233 -16.75 12.14 9.93
C GLY A 233 -16.68 10.64 9.63
N ILE A 234 -16.03 9.89 10.50
CA ILE A 234 -15.91 8.43 10.42
C ILE A 234 -16.99 7.81 11.28
N VAL A 235 -17.96 7.14 10.64
CA VAL A 235 -18.99 6.38 11.34
C VAL A 235 -18.45 4.98 11.61
N ARG A 236 -18.33 4.59 12.88
CA ARG A 236 -18.07 3.21 13.27
C ARG A 236 -19.39 2.45 13.32
N SER A 237 -19.44 1.28 12.68
CA SER A 237 -20.54 0.35 12.92
C SER A 237 -20.43 -0.15 14.36
N ASN A 238 -21.44 0.15 15.21
CA ASN A 238 -21.52 -0.37 16.57
C ASN A 238 -21.61 -1.91 16.53
N ARG A 239 -20.48 -2.59 16.71
CA ARG A 239 -20.46 -4.03 17.03
C ARG A 239 -20.72 -4.26 18.54
N GLN A 240 -21.68 -3.55 19.14
CA GLN A 240 -22.17 -3.83 20.48
C GLN A 240 -23.68 -3.91 20.46
N GLU A 241 -24.22 -4.96 19.85
CA GLU A 241 -25.57 -5.47 20.12
C GLU A 241 -25.72 -6.87 19.52
N ILE A 242 -24.87 -7.83 19.95
CA ILE A 242 -25.20 -9.26 19.91
C ILE A 242 -24.54 -9.89 21.13
N ASN A 243 -25.08 -9.62 22.31
CA ASN A 243 -25.06 -10.48 23.51
C ASN A 243 -26.24 -10.03 24.36
N GLY A 244 -27.38 -10.54 24.03
CA GLY A 244 -28.60 -10.58 24.79
C GLY A 244 -29.24 -11.94 24.64
#